data_a0d9ee10d9cf9573b19c4e3d78310f78
#
_entry.id   a0d9ee10d9cf9573b19c4e3d78310f78
#
_cell.length_a   1.000
_cell.length_b   1.000
_cell.length_c   1.000
_cell.angle_alpha   90.00
_cell.angle_beta   90.00
_cell.angle_gamma   90.00
#
_symmetry.space_group_name_H-M   'P 1'
#
loop_
_entity.id
_entity.type
_entity.pdbx_description
1 polymer ?
#
loop_
_entity_poly.entity_id
_entity_poly.type
_entity_poly.pdbx_seq_one_letter_code
_entity_poly.pdbx_strand_id
1 'polypeptide(L)'
;MFNSNPYIGPLVIAAFILLAIAARRTETYKGYAFTILIFAAVSTSLFYPQYFTQWAGYKLSGLIIPLLQLIMFGMGSSMSANDFVAVVKEPRGVIIGILSQFTIMPTLGFILAKYSGLEPEIAAGIVLVGCSPSGLASNVMAYLAKANLALSLTITSCTTLLAPFVTPLLMKLLAGQYIEIDVVKMMIEISKMIILPIIAGLIFNRLLSGRTAWMDKVMPLLSMFGIAFIIVIITAAGRDSLLNIGPILILIVLTHNGFGYLLGYWSARLLKMNEADARTVAIEVGLQNAGLASGIAKGLGKIATIGLAAGVFGPIMNITGSMLASYWHKRTPNQPQS
;
A
#
# COMPACT_ATOMS: atom_id res chain seq x y z
N MET A 1 -7.22 -29.84 -1.71
CA MET A 1 -7.63 -29.63 -3.12
C MET A 1 -6.51 -29.12 -4.04
N PHE A 2 -5.56 -28.32 -3.58
CA PHE A 2 -4.48 -27.76 -4.43
C PHE A 2 -3.38 -28.75 -4.85
N ASN A 3 -3.31 -29.95 -4.26
CA ASN A 3 -2.24 -30.93 -4.50
C ASN A 3 -2.62 -32.12 -5.39
N SER A 4 -3.83 -32.17 -5.94
CA SER A 4 -4.33 -33.34 -6.65
C SER A 4 -3.98 -33.39 -8.14
N ASN A 5 -3.55 -32.29 -8.75
CA ASN A 5 -3.15 -32.28 -10.16
C ASN A 5 -1.93 -31.35 -10.36
N PRO A 6 -0.75 -31.90 -10.74
CA PRO A 6 0.49 -31.12 -10.89
C PRO A 6 0.43 -30.06 -11.99
N TYR A 7 -0.54 -30.13 -12.90
CA TYR A 7 -0.70 -29.19 -14.00
C TYR A 7 -1.51 -27.93 -13.66
N ILE A 8 -2.26 -27.91 -12.55
CA ILE A 8 -3.10 -26.75 -12.19
C ILE A 8 -2.22 -25.52 -11.93
N GLY A 9 -1.16 -25.66 -11.16
CA GLY A 9 -0.25 -24.54 -10.85
C GLY A 9 0.32 -23.87 -12.11
N PRO A 10 1.03 -24.63 -12.98
CA PRO A 10 1.57 -24.09 -14.22
C PRO A 10 0.52 -23.47 -15.14
N LEU A 11 -0.69 -24.06 -15.24
CA LEU A 11 -1.77 -23.53 -16.07
C LEU A 11 -2.30 -22.19 -15.55
N VAL A 12 -2.53 -22.06 -14.24
CA VAL A 12 -2.99 -20.81 -13.62
C VAL A 12 -1.95 -19.71 -13.80
N ILE A 13 -0.68 -20.01 -13.55
CA ILE A 13 0.42 -19.06 -13.71
C ILE A 13 0.52 -18.60 -15.18
N ALA A 14 0.51 -19.56 -16.11
CA ALA A 14 0.56 -19.26 -17.54
C ALA A 14 -0.64 -18.42 -17.99
N ALA A 15 -1.84 -18.72 -17.50
CA ALA A 15 -3.05 -17.93 -17.79
C ALA A 15 -2.90 -16.46 -17.37
N PHE A 16 -2.42 -16.20 -16.15
CA PHE A 16 -2.17 -14.82 -15.69
C PHE A 16 -1.06 -14.12 -16.48
N ILE A 17 0.01 -14.82 -16.84
CA ILE A 17 1.08 -14.25 -17.67
C ILE A 17 0.55 -13.88 -19.06
N LEU A 18 -0.19 -14.77 -19.72
CA LEU A 18 -0.78 -14.51 -21.03
C LEU A 18 -1.80 -13.35 -20.96
N LEU A 19 -2.61 -13.32 -19.91
CA LEU A 19 -3.57 -12.22 -19.69
C LEU A 19 -2.85 -10.89 -19.48
N ALA A 20 -1.73 -10.86 -18.75
CA ALA A 20 -0.92 -9.66 -18.57
C ALA A 20 -0.32 -9.17 -19.89
N ILE A 21 0.18 -10.09 -20.73
CA ILE A 21 0.70 -9.77 -22.05
C ILE A 21 -0.43 -9.21 -22.94
N ALA A 22 -1.60 -9.83 -22.94
CA ALA A 22 -2.77 -9.36 -23.68
C ALA A 22 -3.23 -7.96 -23.22
N ALA A 23 -3.31 -7.75 -21.89
CA ALA A 23 -3.67 -6.46 -21.31
C ALA A 23 -2.67 -5.36 -21.71
N ARG A 24 -1.35 -5.67 -21.74
CA ARG A 24 -0.32 -4.71 -22.13
C ARG A 24 -0.44 -4.24 -23.59
N ARG A 25 -1.00 -5.09 -24.47
CA ARG A 25 -1.19 -4.76 -25.89
C ARG A 25 -2.41 -3.87 -26.16
N THR A 26 -3.32 -3.74 -25.20
CA THR A 26 -4.58 -3.01 -25.35
C THR A 26 -4.52 -1.73 -24.53
N GLU A 27 -4.65 -0.56 -25.16
CA GLU A 27 -4.56 0.74 -24.46
C GLU A 27 -5.55 0.84 -23.28
N THR A 28 -6.75 0.26 -23.42
CA THR A 28 -7.78 0.26 -22.37
C THR A 28 -7.37 -0.54 -21.13
N TYR A 29 -6.58 -1.60 -21.29
CA TYR A 29 -6.23 -2.53 -20.19
C TYR A 29 -4.77 -2.49 -19.77
N LYS A 30 -3.94 -1.69 -20.43
CA LYS A 30 -2.49 -1.58 -20.19
C LYS A 30 -2.14 -1.27 -18.73
N GLY A 31 -2.97 -0.46 -18.05
CA GLY A 31 -2.79 -0.13 -16.64
C GLY A 31 -2.96 -1.31 -15.67
N TYR A 32 -3.68 -2.36 -16.09
CA TYR A 32 -3.90 -3.56 -15.26
C TYR A 32 -2.80 -4.62 -15.41
N ALA A 33 -1.94 -4.50 -16.42
CA ALA A 33 -0.94 -5.52 -16.74
C ALA A 33 -0.02 -5.84 -15.55
N PHE A 34 0.42 -4.82 -14.80
CA PHE A 34 1.24 -5.00 -13.61
C PHE A 34 0.50 -5.75 -12.50
N THR A 35 -0.74 -5.40 -12.23
CA THR A 35 -1.56 -6.08 -11.21
C THR A 35 -1.80 -7.54 -11.58
N ILE A 36 -2.04 -7.83 -12.87
CA ILE A 36 -2.20 -9.20 -13.35
C ILE A 36 -0.90 -10.00 -13.16
N LEU A 37 0.27 -9.38 -13.38
CA LEU A 37 1.57 -10.00 -13.08
C LEU A 37 1.76 -10.27 -11.58
N ILE A 38 1.25 -9.41 -10.70
CA ILE A 38 1.25 -9.69 -9.24
C ILE A 38 0.42 -10.95 -8.95
N PHE A 39 -0.73 -11.15 -9.59
CA PHE A 39 -1.50 -12.39 -9.42
C PHE A 39 -0.78 -13.63 -9.94
N ALA A 40 -0.04 -13.52 -11.04
CA ALA A 40 0.83 -14.59 -11.49
C ALA A 40 1.89 -14.94 -10.44
N ALA A 41 2.54 -13.92 -9.87
CA ALA A 41 3.56 -14.07 -8.85
C ALA A 41 2.98 -14.64 -7.52
N VAL A 42 1.81 -14.15 -7.09
CA VAL A 42 1.07 -14.69 -5.93
C VAL A 42 0.69 -16.15 -6.17
N SER A 43 0.16 -16.48 -7.36
CA SER A 43 -0.15 -17.86 -7.70
C SER A 43 1.10 -18.74 -7.66
N THR A 44 2.24 -18.25 -8.19
CA THR A 44 3.51 -18.98 -8.12
C THR A 44 3.91 -19.26 -6.68
N SER A 45 3.78 -18.29 -5.78
CA SER A 45 4.13 -18.49 -4.37
C SER A 45 3.16 -19.38 -3.60
N LEU A 46 1.88 -19.45 -4.02
CA LEU A 46 0.89 -20.37 -3.45
C LEU A 46 1.14 -21.82 -3.87
N PHE A 47 1.48 -22.05 -5.14
CA PHE A 47 1.74 -23.41 -5.66
C PHE A 47 3.14 -23.91 -5.32
N TYR A 48 4.14 -23.03 -5.26
CA TYR A 48 5.55 -23.35 -5.07
C TYR A 48 6.18 -22.55 -3.92
N PRO A 49 5.63 -22.60 -2.67
CA PRO A 49 6.07 -21.74 -1.55
C PRO A 49 7.52 -21.97 -1.15
N GLN A 50 8.05 -23.17 -1.35
CA GLN A 50 9.43 -23.53 -0.99
C GLN A 50 10.48 -22.64 -1.68
N TYR A 51 10.22 -22.11 -2.86
CA TYR A 51 11.13 -21.23 -3.57
C TYR A 51 11.10 -19.79 -3.07
N PHE A 52 10.09 -19.43 -2.24
CA PHE A 52 9.88 -18.05 -1.76
C PHE A 52 9.94 -17.90 -0.25
N THR A 53 10.25 -19.00 0.46
CA THR A 53 10.44 -18.97 1.92
C THR A 53 11.92 -18.91 2.30
N GLN A 54 12.76 -19.73 1.64
CA GLN A 54 14.17 -19.84 2.00
C GLN A 54 15.03 -20.26 0.79
N TRP A 55 16.23 -19.64 0.67
CA TRP A 55 17.26 -20.05 -0.27
C TRP A 55 18.59 -20.28 0.47
N ALA A 56 19.21 -21.43 0.27
CA ALA A 56 20.51 -21.78 0.86
C ALA A 56 20.62 -21.44 2.35
N GLY A 57 19.56 -21.71 3.15
CA GLY A 57 19.52 -21.40 4.58
C GLY A 57 19.08 -19.98 4.92
N TYR A 58 19.06 -19.05 3.97
CA TYR A 58 18.63 -17.66 4.20
C TYR A 58 17.12 -17.52 4.03
N LYS A 59 16.43 -17.01 5.07
CA LYS A 59 14.99 -16.73 5.03
C LYS A 59 14.71 -15.47 4.19
N LEU A 60 14.02 -15.61 3.07
CA LEU A 60 13.70 -14.51 2.16
C LEU A 60 12.89 -13.38 2.83
N SER A 61 12.14 -13.68 3.89
CA SER A 61 11.49 -12.65 4.71
C SER A 61 12.47 -11.60 5.28
N GLY A 62 13.77 -11.90 5.35
CA GLY A 62 14.80 -10.94 5.72
C GLY A 62 15.00 -9.82 4.70
N LEU A 63 14.58 -10.01 3.45
CA LEU A 63 14.68 -9.00 2.39
C LEU A 63 13.55 -7.95 2.45
N ILE A 64 12.47 -8.17 3.21
CA ILE A 64 11.32 -7.28 3.26
C ILE A 64 11.73 -5.87 3.71
N ILE A 65 12.47 -5.75 4.82
CA ILE A 65 12.90 -4.46 5.36
C ILE A 65 13.88 -3.75 4.41
N PRO A 66 14.96 -4.40 3.90
CA PRO A 66 15.85 -3.78 2.92
C PRO A 66 15.13 -3.31 1.64
N LEU A 67 14.19 -4.11 1.12
CA LEU A 67 13.40 -3.70 -0.05
C LEU A 67 12.52 -2.48 0.26
N LEU A 68 11.88 -2.46 1.43
CA LEU A 68 11.11 -1.31 1.86
C LEU A 68 11.99 -0.06 2.01
N GLN A 69 13.17 -0.21 2.63
CA GLN A 69 14.12 0.90 2.77
C GLN A 69 14.58 1.44 1.42
N LEU A 70 14.79 0.56 0.44
CA LEU A 70 15.13 0.96 -0.93
C LEU A 70 13.99 1.73 -1.60
N ILE A 71 12.74 1.30 -1.39
CA ILE A 71 11.54 2.01 -1.87
C ILE A 71 11.45 3.41 -1.21
N MET A 72 11.66 3.49 0.11
CA MET A 72 11.62 4.76 0.86
C MET A 72 12.79 5.68 0.47
N PHE A 73 13.97 5.14 0.19
CA PHE A 73 15.09 5.89 -0.37
C PHE A 73 14.71 6.50 -1.74
N GLY A 74 14.10 5.70 -2.62
CA GLY A 74 13.58 6.18 -3.90
C GLY A 74 12.56 7.32 -3.73
N MET A 75 11.65 7.20 -2.77
CA MET A 75 10.73 8.28 -2.43
C MET A 75 11.49 9.54 -2.00
N GLY A 76 12.42 9.41 -1.05
CA GLY A 76 13.23 10.54 -0.58
C GLY A 76 14.05 11.20 -1.68
N SER A 77 14.58 10.42 -2.64
CA SER A 77 15.35 10.96 -3.76
C SER A 77 14.50 11.73 -4.77
N SER A 78 13.21 11.47 -4.83
CA SER A 78 12.25 12.19 -5.69
C SER A 78 11.54 13.33 -4.97
N MET A 79 11.63 13.41 -3.63
CA MET A 79 11.02 14.49 -2.84
C MET A 79 11.77 15.80 -2.99
N SER A 80 11.02 16.90 -3.01
CA SER A 80 11.55 18.27 -3.03
C SER A 80 10.85 19.13 -1.95
N ALA A 81 11.46 20.29 -1.64
CA ALA A 81 10.81 21.27 -0.75
C ALA A 81 9.45 21.74 -1.28
N ASN A 82 9.27 21.71 -2.62
CA ASN A 82 8.02 22.10 -3.27
C ASN A 82 6.87 21.14 -2.95
N ASP A 83 7.15 19.88 -2.61
CA ASP A 83 6.11 18.91 -2.23
C ASP A 83 5.40 19.29 -0.93
N PHE A 84 6.06 20.14 -0.12
CA PHE A 84 5.49 20.67 1.13
C PHE A 84 4.88 22.07 0.97
N VAL A 85 4.99 22.68 -0.20
CA VAL A 85 4.43 24.02 -0.46
C VAL A 85 2.91 24.02 -0.30
N ALA A 86 2.24 22.92 -0.65
CA ALA A 86 0.81 22.78 -0.46
C ALA A 86 0.39 22.82 1.02
N VAL A 87 1.27 22.41 1.96
CA VAL A 87 1.01 22.55 3.41
C VAL A 87 0.79 24.01 3.78
N VAL A 88 1.54 24.92 3.15
CA VAL A 88 1.46 26.37 3.42
C VAL A 88 0.37 27.04 2.59
N LYS A 89 0.22 26.64 1.32
CA LYS A 89 -0.73 27.26 0.38
C LYS A 89 -2.17 26.76 0.56
N GLU A 90 -2.34 25.47 0.83
CA GLU A 90 -3.65 24.80 0.96
C GLU A 90 -3.74 23.97 2.25
N PRO A 91 -3.45 24.56 3.43
CA PRO A 91 -3.33 23.79 4.68
C PRO A 91 -4.60 23.02 5.02
N ARG A 92 -5.76 23.58 4.66
CA ARG A 92 -7.05 22.93 4.91
C ARG A 92 -7.17 21.58 4.21
N GLY A 93 -6.79 21.48 2.93
CA GLY A 93 -6.86 20.22 2.18
C GLY A 93 -5.92 19.16 2.75
N VAL A 94 -4.71 19.58 3.11
CA VAL A 94 -3.70 18.69 3.72
C VAL A 94 -4.16 18.17 5.09
N ILE A 95 -4.66 19.05 5.97
CA ILE A 95 -5.16 18.67 7.29
C ILE A 95 -6.35 17.71 7.17
N ILE A 96 -7.31 18.01 6.30
CA ILE A 96 -8.47 17.12 6.06
C ILE A 96 -8.00 15.75 5.57
N GLY A 97 -7.06 15.70 4.62
CA GLY A 97 -6.51 14.44 4.10
C GLY A 97 -5.82 13.61 5.19
N ILE A 98 -4.94 14.23 5.98
CA ILE A 98 -4.21 13.55 7.07
C ILE A 98 -5.17 13.05 8.15
N LEU A 99 -6.12 13.88 8.58
CA LEU A 99 -7.11 13.49 9.59
C LEU A 99 -8.01 12.38 9.07
N SER A 100 -8.49 12.48 7.82
CA SER A 100 -9.29 11.42 7.19
C SER A 100 -8.53 10.10 7.12
N GLN A 101 -7.25 10.13 6.73
CA GLN A 101 -6.38 8.95 6.67
C GLN A 101 -6.27 8.26 8.03
N PHE A 102 -5.87 8.98 9.06
CA PHE A 102 -5.59 8.40 10.38
C PHE A 102 -6.83 8.27 11.29
N THR A 103 -8.02 8.61 10.80
CA THR A 103 -9.29 8.33 11.51
C THR A 103 -10.12 7.27 10.80
N ILE A 104 -10.37 7.43 9.51
CA ILE A 104 -11.27 6.55 8.75
C ILE A 104 -10.71 5.13 8.66
N MET A 105 -9.49 4.98 8.13
CA MET A 105 -8.93 3.67 7.89
C MET A 105 -8.60 2.87 9.16
N PRO A 106 -8.03 3.48 10.22
CA PRO A 106 -7.85 2.76 11.48
C PRO A 106 -9.18 2.32 12.10
N THR A 107 -10.20 3.18 12.09
CA THR A 107 -11.52 2.86 12.65
C THR A 107 -12.21 1.75 11.87
N LEU A 108 -12.18 1.81 10.54
CA LEU A 108 -12.69 0.74 9.68
C LEU A 108 -11.94 -0.57 9.91
N GLY A 109 -10.60 -0.52 9.96
CA GLY A 109 -9.77 -1.68 10.23
C GLY A 109 -10.09 -2.32 11.57
N PHE A 110 -10.30 -1.52 12.61
CA PHE A 110 -10.70 -1.99 13.94
C PHE A 110 -12.09 -2.65 13.93
N ILE A 111 -13.09 -2.00 13.31
CA ILE A 111 -14.47 -2.55 13.23
C ILE A 111 -14.45 -3.88 12.46
N LEU A 112 -13.81 -3.92 11.31
CA LEU A 112 -13.69 -5.12 10.49
C LEU A 112 -12.95 -6.24 11.23
N ALA A 113 -11.84 -5.94 11.90
CA ALA A 113 -11.08 -6.89 12.71
C ALA A 113 -11.96 -7.46 13.84
N LYS A 114 -12.67 -6.61 14.57
CA LYS A 114 -13.53 -7.00 15.70
C LYS A 114 -14.64 -7.97 15.31
N TYR A 115 -15.23 -7.78 14.13
CA TYR A 115 -16.35 -8.60 13.65
C TYR A 115 -15.94 -9.68 12.66
N SER A 116 -14.64 -9.82 12.36
CA SER A 116 -14.12 -10.79 11.38
C SER A 116 -14.22 -12.25 11.83
N GLY A 117 -14.19 -12.51 13.13
CA GLY A 117 -14.03 -13.86 13.68
C GLY A 117 -12.69 -14.51 13.40
N LEU A 118 -11.70 -13.75 12.87
CA LEU A 118 -10.38 -14.26 12.55
C LEU A 118 -9.47 -14.32 13.77
N GLU A 119 -8.40 -15.10 13.67
CA GLU A 119 -7.37 -15.21 14.71
C GLU A 119 -6.83 -13.83 15.10
N PRO A 120 -6.48 -13.59 16.38
CA PRO A 120 -6.05 -12.27 16.88
C PRO A 120 -4.92 -11.64 16.08
N GLU A 121 -3.93 -12.41 15.65
CA GLU A 121 -2.80 -11.87 14.86
C GLU A 121 -3.24 -11.41 13.46
N ILE A 122 -4.18 -12.13 12.83
CA ILE A 122 -4.70 -11.74 11.51
C ILE A 122 -5.59 -10.51 11.66
N ALA A 123 -6.43 -10.45 12.71
CA ALA A 123 -7.23 -9.29 13.07
C ALA A 123 -6.32 -8.05 13.31
N ALA A 124 -5.23 -8.20 14.05
CA ALA A 124 -4.23 -7.16 14.22
C ALA A 124 -3.61 -6.70 12.89
N GLY A 125 -3.44 -7.61 11.92
CA GLY A 125 -2.98 -7.29 10.58
C GLY A 125 -3.94 -6.39 9.80
N ILE A 126 -5.25 -6.61 9.94
CA ILE A 126 -6.28 -5.75 9.33
C ILE A 126 -6.22 -4.33 9.93
N VAL A 127 -6.10 -4.22 11.26
CA VAL A 127 -5.92 -2.92 11.94
C VAL A 127 -4.62 -2.25 11.49
N LEU A 128 -3.52 -3.01 11.37
CA LEU A 128 -2.22 -2.48 10.96
C LEU A 128 -2.26 -1.84 9.57
N VAL A 129 -2.94 -2.48 8.62
CA VAL A 129 -3.13 -1.88 7.28
C VAL A 129 -3.87 -0.55 7.40
N GLY A 130 -4.93 -0.48 8.20
CA GLY A 130 -5.67 0.76 8.43
C GLY A 130 -4.86 1.84 9.15
N CYS A 131 -3.97 1.46 10.06
CA CYS A 131 -3.08 2.39 10.79
C CYS A 131 -1.84 2.81 9.98
N SER A 132 -1.64 2.26 8.78
CA SER A 132 -0.53 2.60 7.89
C SER A 132 -0.80 3.94 7.18
N PRO A 133 0.22 4.68 6.74
CA PRO A 133 0.03 5.89 5.94
C PRO A 133 -0.46 5.57 4.54
N SER A 134 -0.79 6.61 3.77
CA SER A 134 -1.09 6.48 2.34
C SER A 134 0.04 5.83 1.55
N GLY A 135 -0.30 5.05 0.54
CA GLY A 135 0.66 4.35 -0.31
C GLY A 135 1.10 5.19 -1.51
N LEU A 136 2.35 5.02 -1.95
CA LEU A 136 2.90 5.73 -3.13
C LEU A 136 2.06 5.56 -4.41
N ALA A 137 1.29 4.48 -4.53
CA ALA A 137 0.39 4.25 -5.66
C ALA A 137 -0.73 5.29 -5.74
N SER A 138 -1.08 5.96 -4.62
CA SER A 138 -2.11 6.99 -4.59
C SER A 138 -1.80 8.15 -5.52
N ASN A 139 -0.54 8.58 -5.60
CA ASN A 139 -0.10 9.67 -6.46
C ASN A 139 -0.35 9.37 -7.95
N VAL A 140 -0.05 8.13 -8.37
CA VAL A 140 -0.31 7.69 -9.75
C VAL A 140 -1.82 7.63 -10.03
N MET A 141 -2.59 7.11 -9.09
CA MET A 141 -4.04 7.04 -9.23
C MET A 141 -4.70 8.42 -9.20
N ALA A 142 -4.20 9.35 -8.37
CA ALA A 142 -4.66 10.74 -8.34
C ALA A 142 -4.42 11.44 -9.69
N TYR A 143 -3.22 11.27 -10.27
CA TYR A 143 -2.92 11.77 -11.61
C TYR A 143 -3.88 11.20 -12.67
N LEU A 144 -4.05 9.88 -12.68
CA LEU A 144 -4.95 9.20 -13.62
C LEU A 144 -6.42 9.62 -13.44
N ALA A 145 -6.85 9.86 -12.22
CA ALA A 145 -8.21 10.30 -11.87
C ALA A 145 -8.49 11.79 -12.20
N LYS A 146 -7.51 12.52 -12.69
CA LYS A 146 -7.56 13.99 -12.84
C LYS A 146 -7.94 14.69 -11.52
N ALA A 147 -7.39 14.17 -10.42
CA ALA A 147 -7.48 14.74 -9.09
C ALA A 147 -6.35 15.76 -8.85
N ASN A 148 -6.28 16.35 -7.67
CA ASN A 148 -5.22 17.29 -7.32
C ASN A 148 -3.93 16.54 -6.94
N LEU A 149 -3.02 16.40 -7.90
CA LEU A 149 -1.75 15.67 -7.71
C LEU A 149 -0.85 16.33 -6.65
N ALA A 150 -0.80 17.67 -6.60
CA ALA A 150 0.02 18.39 -5.62
C ALA A 150 -0.46 18.11 -4.19
N LEU A 151 -1.77 18.12 -3.98
CA LEU A 151 -2.37 17.73 -2.70
C LEU A 151 -2.08 16.25 -2.36
N SER A 152 -2.16 15.34 -3.35
CA SER A 152 -1.87 13.93 -3.18
C SER A 152 -0.43 13.71 -2.71
N LEU A 153 0.55 14.26 -3.42
CA LEU A 153 1.98 14.18 -3.06
C LEU A 153 2.22 14.70 -1.64
N THR A 154 1.57 15.81 -1.27
CA THR A 154 1.72 16.42 0.05
C THR A 154 1.13 15.52 1.15
N ILE A 155 -0.10 15.00 0.97
CA ILE A 155 -0.74 14.12 1.97
C ILE A 155 0.09 12.84 2.13
N THR A 156 0.49 12.18 1.03
CA THR A 156 1.33 10.97 1.08
C THR A 156 2.64 11.23 1.84
N SER A 157 3.31 12.35 1.54
CA SER A 157 4.58 12.71 2.19
C SER A 157 4.38 12.97 3.69
N CYS A 158 3.38 13.77 4.06
CA CYS A 158 3.08 14.09 5.45
C CYS A 158 2.65 12.85 6.24
N THR A 159 1.74 12.03 5.72
CA THR A 159 1.30 10.82 6.41
C THR A 159 2.43 9.82 6.59
N THR A 160 3.32 9.68 5.60
CA THR A 160 4.50 8.81 5.68
C THR A 160 5.49 9.29 6.76
N LEU A 161 5.75 10.60 6.83
CA LEU A 161 6.64 11.16 7.86
C LEU A 161 6.03 11.13 9.26
N LEU A 162 4.70 11.18 9.38
CA LEU A 162 3.98 11.04 10.66
C LEU A 162 3.84 9.58 11.10
N ALA A 163 3.93 8.62 10.19
CA ALA A 163 3.70 7.20 10.46
C ALA A 163 4.55 6.63 11.63
N PRO A 164 5.84 6.97 11.80
CA PRO A 164 6.62 6.47 12.93
C PRO A 164 6.02 6.79 14.30
N PHE A 165 5.24 7.84 14.41
CA PHE A 165 4.60 8.29 15.65
C PHE A 165 3.15 7.83 15.72
N VAL A 166 2.38 8.10 14.67
CA VAL A 166 0.93 7.88 14.66
C VAL A 166 0.58 6.39 14.56
N THR A 167 1.25 5.63 13.69
CA THR A 167 0.95 4.20 13.51
C THR A 167 1.14 3.39 14.80
N PRO A 168 2.24 3.49 15.58
CA PRO A 168 2.38 2.75 16.83
C PRO A 168 1.34 3.11 17.89
N LEU A 169 0.97 4.39 17.99
CA LEU A 169 -0.04 4.85 18.93
C LEU A 169 -1.42 4.29 18.59
N LEU A 170 -1.82 4.36 17.31
CA LEU A 170 -3.07 3.79 16.82
C LEU A 170 -3.08 2.26 16.96
N MET A 171 -1.97 1.59 16.67
CA MET A 171 -1.83 0.15 16.87
C MET A 171 -1.99 -0.24 18.35
N LYS A 172 -1.37 0.51 19.28
CA LYS A 172 -1.55 0.26 20.71
C LYS A 172 -3.00 0.43 21.14
N LEU A 173 -3.66 1.49 20.64
CA LEU A 173 -5.05 1.80 20.97
C LEU A 173 -6.04 0.77 20.42
N LEU A 174 -5.88 0.36 19.16
CA LEU A 174 -6.88 -0.40 18.42
C LEU A 174 -6.54 -1.90 18.32
N ALA A 175 -5.27 -2.25 18.21
CA ALA A 175 -4.81 -3.64 18.08
C ALA A 175 -4.22 -4.21 19.39
N GLY A 176 -4.03 -3.40 20.43
CA GLY A 176 -3.46 -3.82 21.72
C GLY A 176 -4.27 -4.92 22.44
N GLN A 177 -5.54 -5.10 22.08
CA GLN A 177 -6.36 -6.22 22.58
C GLN A 177 -6.08 -7.55 21.87
N TYR A 178 -5.46 -7.51 20.69
CA TYR A 178 -5.16 -8.71 19.89
C TYR A 178 -3.71 -9.18 20.07
N ILE A 179 -2.79 -8.22 20.19
CA ILE A 179 -1.36 -8.48 20.33
C ILE A 179 -0.71 -7.44 21.25
N GLU A 180 0.38 -7.83 21.90
CA GLU A 180 1.19 -6.91 22.67
C GLU A 180 1.94 -5.94 21.76
N ILE A 181 1.84 -4.64 22.03
CA ILE A 181 2.49 -3.57 21.27
C ILE A 181 3.42 -2.77 22.19
N ASP A 182 4.71 -2.86 21.92
CA ASP A 182 5.71 -1.94 22.44
C ASP A 182 5.80 -0.72 21.53
N VAL A 183 5.17 0.37 21.97
CA VAL A 183 5.04 1.61 21.20
C VAL A 183 6.40 2.22 20.88
N VAL A 184 7.32 2.30 21.87
CA VAL A 184 8.62 2.95 21.68
C VAL A 184 9.49 2.13 20.72
N LYS A 185 9.56 0.82 20.91
CA LYS A 185 10.28 -0.07 20.00
C LYS A 185 9.74 0.05 18.58
N MET A 186 8.41 0.04 18.42
CA MET A 186 7.76 0.16 17.11
C MET A 186 8.04 1.52 16.45
N MET A 187 8.03 2.63 17.22
CA MET A 187 8.43 3.97 16.73
C MET A 187 9.85 3.98 16.18
N ILE A 188 10.79 3.39 16.90
CA ILE A 188 12.20 3.31 16.49
C ILE A 188 12.35 2.46 15.23
N GLU A 189 11.69 1.31 15.17
CA GLU A 189 11.77 0.41 14.01
C GLU A 189 11.17 1.06 12.76
N ILE A 190 10.01 1.69 12.87
CA ILE A 190 9.37 2.39 11.74
C ILE A 190 10.24 3.59 11.30
N SER A 191 10.82 4.34 12.24
CA SER A 191 11.74 5.43 11.92
C SER A 191 12.95 4.93 11.10
N LYS A 192 13.53 3.80 11.46
CA LYS A 192 14.63 3.17 10.70
C LYS A 192 14.19 2.69 9.31
N MET A 193 12.93 2.27 9.16
CA MET A 193 12.40 1.80 7.89
C MET A 193 12.02 2.94 6.95
N ILE A 194 11.61 4.11 7.48
CA ILE A 194 11.08 5.23 6.71
C ILE A 194 12.02 6.43 6.73
N ILE A 195 12.27 7.00 7.92
CA ILE A 195 12.93 8.31 8.05
C ILE A 195 14.38 8.22 7.57
N LEU A 196 15.11 7.20 8.01
CA LEU A 196 16.52 7.04 7.66
C LEU A 196 16.73 6.95 6.13
N PRO A 197 16.03 6.07 5.38
CA PRO A 197 16.21 5.99 3.93
C PRO A 197 15.66 7.22 3.18
N ILE A 198 14.60 7.88 3.66
CA ILE A 198 14.11 9.13 3.06
C ILE A 198 15.17 10.23 3.19
N ILE A 199 15.75 10.41 4.37
CA ILE A 199 16.83 11.39 4.58
C ILE A 199 18.03 11.05 3.67
N ALA A 200 18.44 9.80 3.60
CA ALA A 200 19.53 9.36 2.72
C ALA A 200 19.22 9.68 1.25
N GLY A 201 17.96 9.46 0.80
CA GLY A 201 17.50 9.81 -0.55
C GLY A 201 17.53 11.30 -0.82
N LEU A 202 17.06 12.13 0.12
CA LEU A 202 17.11 13.60 0.02
C LEU A 202 18.57 14.12 -0.07
N ILE A 203 19.46 13.60 0.78
CA ILE A 203 20.88 13.97 0.74
C ILE A 203 21.49 13.56 -0.60
N PHE A 204 21.22 12.35 -1.06
CA PHE A 204 21.68 11.84 -2.34
C PHE A 204 21.24 12.72 -3.50
N ASN A 205 19.95 13.09 -3.55
CA ASN A 205 19.40 13.99 -4.56
C ASN A 205 20.11 15.36 -4.54
N ARG A 206 20.32 15.92 -3.36
CA ARG A 206 21.01 17.22 -3.19
C ARG A 206 22.48 17.17 -3.64
N LEU A 207 23.19 16.09 -3.31
CA LEU A 207 24.61 15.93 -3.67
C LEU A 207 24.82 15.75 -5.18
N LEU A 208 23.89 15.07 -5.86
CA LEU A 208 23.99 14.80 -7.30
C LEU A 208 23.41 15.91 -8.19
N SER A 209 22.84 16.97 -7.61
CA SER A 209 22.45 18.24 -8.27
C SER A 209 21.97 18.07 -9.73
N GLY A 210 20.75 17.52 -9.93
CA GLY A 210 20.14 17.40 -11.27
C GLY A 210 20.64 16.25 -12.15
N ARG A 211 21.60 15.43 -11.71
CA ARG A 211 22.04 14.22 -12.41
C ARG A 211 21.21 12.99 -12.05
N THR A 212 20.09 13.18 -11.33
CA THR A 212 19.21 12.11 -10.81
C THR A 212 18.06 11.76 -11.73
N ALA A 213 17.91 12.39 -12.88
CA ALA A 213 16.79 12.15 -13.83
C ALA A 213 16.62 10.68 -14.27
N TRP A 214 17.69 9.87 -14.22
CA TRP A 214 17.59 8.43 -14.46
C TRP A 214 16.88 7.71 -13.31
N MET A 215 16.99 8.20 -12.05
CA MET A 215 16.34 7.63 -10.90
C MET A 215 14.84 7.76 -10.99
N ASP A 216 14.31 8.86 -11.52
CA ASP A 216 12.87 9.07 -11.71
C ASP A 216 12.24 8.01 -12.63
N LYS A 217 13.07 7.39 -13.48
CA LYS A 217 12.67 6.27 -14.34
C LYS A 217 12.88 4.90 -13.70
N VAL A 218 13.97 4.72 -12.94
CA VAL A 218 14.36 3.43 -12.37
C VAL A 218 13.66 3.15 -11.04
N MET A 219 13.51 4.15 -10.16
CA MET A 219 12.93 3.98 -8.83
C MET A 219 11.47 3.48 -8.85
N PRO A 220 10.57 3.96 -9.73
CA PRO A 220 9.24 3.40 -9.83
C PRO A 220 9.24 1.90 -10.19
N LEU A 221 10.09 1.49 -11.14
CA LEU A 221 10.19 0.08 -11.54
C LEU A 221 10.75 -0.79 -10.40
N LEU A 222 11.76 -0.28 -9.69
CA LEU A 222 12.35 -0.95 -8.55
C LEU A 222 11.35 -1.08 -7.39
N SER A 223 10.56 -0.01 -7.14
CA SER A 223 9.49 -0.03 -6.14
C SER A 223 8.40 -1.03 -6.50
N MET A 224 7.97 -1.06 -7.76
CA MET A 224 6.99 -2.04 -8.25
C MET A 224 7.48 -3.47 -8.06
N PHE A 225 8.73 -3.76 -8.46
CA PHE A 225 9.35 -5.06 -8.25
C PHE A 225 9.48 -5.41 -6.77
N GLY A 226 9.96 -4.47 -5.94
CA GLY A 226 10.13 -4.66 -4.51
C GLY A 226 8.79 -4.98 -3.81
N ILE A 227 7.73 -4.22 -4.12
CA ILE A 227 6.38 -4.46 -3.57
C ILE A 227 5.86 -5.84 -4.01
N ALA A 228 5.98 -6.19 -5.30
CA ALA A 228 5.54 -7.49 -5.80
C ALA A 228 6.29 -8.63 -5.11
N PHE A 229 7.61 -8.49 -4.92
CA PHE A 229 8.42 -9.49 -4.26
C PHE A 229 8.10 -9.63 -2.76
N ILE A 230 7.83 -8.52 -2.06
CA ILE A 230 7.34 -8.53 -0.66
C ILE A 230 6.02 -9.31 -0.57
N ILE A 231 5.07 -9.05 -1.48
CA ILE A 231 3.77 -9.75 -1.51
C ILE A 231 3.97 -11.27 -1.70
N VAL A 232 4.84 -11.67 -2.61
CA VAL A 232 5.17 -13.07 -2.87
C VAL A 232 5.75 -13.76 -1.64
N ILE A 233 6.69 -13.12 -0.93
CA ILE A 233 7.28 -13.65 0.31
C ILE A 233 6.22 -13.83 1.39
N ILE A 234 5.33 -12.83 1.58
CA ILE A 234 4.25 -12.89 2.58
C ILE A 234 3.29 -14.03 2.25
N THR A 235 2.87 -14.11 0.98
CA THR A 235 1.95 -15.15 0.51
C THR A 235 2.52 -16.54 0.72
N ALA A 236 3.81 -16.74 0.42
CA ALA A 236 4.48 -18.02 0.65
C ALA A 236 4.58 -18.35 2.14
N ALA A 237 4.93 -17.36 2.98
CA ALA A 237 5.09 -17.54 4.42
C ALA A 237 3.76 -17.84 5.13
N GLY A 238 2.66 -17.24 4.70
CA GLY A 238 1.31 -17.41 5.28
C GLY A 238 0.36 -18.26 4.43
N ARG A 239 0.90 -19.08 3.52
CA ARG A 239 0.12 -19.87 2.55
C ARG A 239 -1.02 -20.67 3.17
N ASP A 240 -0.74 -21.42 4.22
CA ASP A 240 -1.74 -22.33 4.80
C ASP A 240 -2.89 -21.56 5.45
N SER A 241 -2.59 -20.49 6.16
CA SER A 241 -3.61 -19.57 6.67
C SER A 241 -4.41 -18.95 5.54
N LEU A 242 -3.74 -18.47 4.47
CA LEU A 242 -4.41 -17.84 3.34
C LEU A 242 -5.34 -18.80 2.59
N LEU A 243 -5.00 -20.06 2.46
CA LEU A 243 -5.87 -21.08 1.85
C LEU A 243 -7.14 -21.34 2.68
N ASN A 244 -7.06 -21.21 4.00
CA ASN A 244 -8.18 -21.46 4.90
C ASN A 244 -9.12 -20.24 5.01
N ILE A 245 -8.56 -19.04 5.14
CA ILE A 245 -9.31 -17.81 5.42
C ILE A 245 -9.38 -16.84 4.24
N GLY A 246 -8.72 -17.16 3.11
CA GLY A 246 -8.57 -16.25 1.97
C GLY A 246 -9.84 -15.58 1.50
N PRO A 247 -10.95 -16.30 1.27
CA PRO A 247 -12.21 -15.69 0.84
C PRO A 247 -12.74 -14.63 1.81
N ILE A 248 -12.69 -14.91 3.13
CA ILE A 248 -13.13 -13.97 4.17
C ILE A 248 -12.19 -12.77 4.22
N LEU A 249 -10.88 -13.01 4.19
CA LEU A 249 -9.89 -11.94 4.21
C LEU A 249 -10.00 -11.02 2.98
N ILE A 250 -10.23 -11.60 1.79
CA ILE A 250 -10.46 -10.83 0.55
C ILE A 250 -11.71 -9.95 0.70
N LEU A 251 -12.81 -10.49 1.22
CA LEU A 251 -14.04 -9.73 1.44
C LEU A 251 -13.81 -8.56 2.42
N ILE A 252 -13.12 -8.82 3.53
CA ILE A 252 -12.76 -7.80 4.52
C ILE A 252 -11.91 -6.71 3.88
N VAL A 253 -10.88 -7.09 3.13
CA VAL A 253 -9.99 -6.14 2.46
C VAL A 253 -10.73 -5.32 1.41
N LEU A 254 -11.59 -5.93 0.60
CA LEU A 254 -12.43 -5.21 -0.37
C LEU A 254 -13.36 -4.21 0.33
N THR A 255 -13.97 -4.61 1.43
CA THR A 255 -14.84 -3.75 2.25
C THR A 255 -14.04 -2.59 2.85
N HIS A 256 -12.90 -2.88 3.47
CA HIS A 256 -12.01 -1.87 4.06
C HIS A 256 -11.56 -0.83 3.02
N ASN A 257 -11.07 -1.30 1.88
CA ASN A 257 -10.61 -0.45 0.78
C ASN A 257 -11.76 0.36 0.15
N GLY A 258 -12.89 -0.29 -0.14
CA GLY A 258 -14.06 0.38 -0.74
C GLY A 258 -14.67 1.46 0.15
N PHE A 259 -14.84 1.17 1.45
CA PHE A 259 -15.28 2.19 2.41
C PHE A 259 -14.23 3.27 2.64
N GLY A 260 -12.93 2.95 2.53
CA GLY A 260 -11.86 3.95 2.55
C GLY A 260 -12.05 5.00 1.45
N TYR A 261 -12.27 4.58 0.20
CA TYR A 261 -12.58 5.48 -0.89
C TYR A 261 -13.87 6.28 -0.65
N LEU A 262 -14.94 5.59 -0.25
CA LEU A 262 -16.25 6.19 -0.06
C LEU A 262 -16.22 7.26 1.03
N LEU A 263 -15.75 6.90 2.21
CA LEU A 263 -15.73 7.81 3.35
C LEU A 263 -14.68 8.91 3.19
N GLY A 264 -13.54 8.62 2.55
CA GLY A 264 -12.54 9.62 2.20
C GLY A 264 -13.11 10.67 1.25
N TYR A 265 -13.84 10.26 0.21
CA TYR A 265 -14.52 11.18 -0.69
C TYR A 265 -15.55 12.05 0.05
N TRP A 266 -16.45 11.43 0.80
CA TRP A 266 -17.53 12.14 1.47
C TRP A 266 -17.03 13.01 2.62
N SER A 267 -15.97 12.64 3.34
CA SER A 267 -15.36 13.50 4.36
C SER A 267 -14.90 14.84 3.76
N ALA A 268 -14.24 14.79 2.60
CA ALA A 268 -13.80 15.99 1.89
C ALA A 268 -14.99 16.82 1.36
N ARG A 269 -16.01 16.16 0.78
CA ARG A 269 -17.22 16.85 0.24
C ARG A 269 -18.03 17.51 1.35
N LEU A 270 -18.23 16.84 2.49
CA LEU A 270 -18.93 17.41 3.65
C LEU A 270 -18.19 18.61 4.24
N LEU A 271 -16.86 18.59 4.15
CA LEU A 271 -16.01 19.72 4.51
C LEU A 271 -15.84 20.73 3.36
N LYS A 272 -16.71 20.70 2.35
CA LYS A 272 -16.79 21.67 1.24
C LYS A 272 -15.51 21.79 0.41
N MET A 273 -14.75 20.73 0.25
CA MET A 273 -13.65 20.65 -0.71
C MET A 273 -14.22 20.53 -2.14
N ASN A 274 -13.48 21.02 -3.12
CA ASN A 274 -13.82 20.87 -4.53
C ASN A 274 -13.74 19.39 -4.99
N GLU A 275 -14.21 19.10 -6.18
CA GLU A 275 -14.28 17.73 -6.70
C GLU A 275 -12.91 17.10 -6.88
N ALA A 276 -11.90 17.84 -7.37
CA ALA A 276 -10.55 17.33 -7.58
C ALA A 276 -9.89 16.96 -6.24
N ASP A 277 -10.04 17.81 -5.23
CA ASP A 277 -9.50 17.56 -3.90
C ASP A 277 -10.23 16.40 -3.20
N ALA A 278 -11.55 16.30 -3.36
CA ALA A 278 -12.31 15.18 -2.81
C ALA A 278 -11.91 13.83 -3.41
N ARG A 279 -11.64 13.78 -4.72
CA ARG A 279 -11.06 12.61 -5.38
C ARG A 279 -9.68 12.28 -4.82
N THR A 280 -8.86 13.30 -4.57
CA THR A 280 -7.54 13.13 -3.95
C THR A 280 -7.67 12.49 -2.58
N VAL A 281 -8.48 13.05 -1.69
CA VAL A 281 -8.66 12.51 -0.33
C VAL A 281 -9.21 11.07 -0.38
N ALA A 282 -10.16 10.78 -1.27
CA ALA A 282 -10.67 9.41 -1.45
C ALA A 282 -9.54 8.43 -1.81
N ILE A 283 -8.71 8.80 -2.79
CA ILE A 283 -7.62 7.95 -3.26
C ILE A 283 -6.55 7.77 -2.18
N GLU A 284 -6.17 8.83 -1.48
CA GLU A 284 -5.20 8.79 -0.38
C GLU A 284 -5.68 7.89 0.76
N VAL A 285 -6.93 8.04 1.18
CA VAL A 285 -7.52 7.22 2.26
C VAL A 285 -7.70 5.76 1.83
N GLY A 286 -8.12 5.50 0.61
CA GLY A 286 -8.33 4.12 0.14
C GLY A 286 -7.04 3.35 -0.14
N LEU A 287 -5.96 4.01 -0.57
CA LEU A 287 -4.70 3.38 -0.97
C LEU A 287 -3.67 3.41 0.16
N GLN A 288 -3.50 2.29 0.82
CA GLN A 288 -2.63 2.16 2.00
C GLN A 288 -1.20 1.76 1.64
N ASN A 289 -0.26 2.04 2.54
CA ASN A 289 1.13 1.57 2.40
C ASN A 289 1.27 0.10 2.87
N ALA A 290 0.81 -0.83 2.03
CA ALA A 290 0.92 -2.26 2.31
C ALA A 290 2.38 -2.74 2.47
N GLY A 291 3.34 -2.06 1.82
CA GLY A 291 4.77 -2.35 1.99
C GLY A 291 5.24 -2.07 3.41
N LEU A 292 4.87 -0.90 3.95
CA LEU A 292 5.19 -0.56 5.34
C LEU A 292 4.50 -1.49 6.34
N ALA A 293 3.21 -1.77 6.15
CA ALA A 293 2.50 -2.74 6.99
C ALA A 293 3.20 -4.11 7.00
N SER A 294 3.71 -4.55 5.86
CA SER A 294 4.51 -5.77 5.72
C SER A 294 5.85 -5.69 6.48
N GLY A 295 6.54 -4.55 6.38
CA GLY A 295 7.78 -4.29 7.11
C GLY A 295 7.57 -4.33 8.63
N ILE A 296 6.49 -3.72 9.12
CA ILE A 296 6.11 -3.73 10.53
C ILE A 296 5.77 -5.16 10.99
N ALA A 297 4.95 -5.90 10.23
CA ALA A 297 4.64 -7.30 10.52
C ALA A 297 5.91 -8.18 10.59
N LYS A 298 6.90 -7.90 9.73
CA LYS A 298 8.21 -8.55 9.78
C LYS A 298 8.99 -8.16 11.04
N GLY A 299 9.00 -6.87 11.42
CA GLY A 299 9.64 -6.38 12.65
C GLY A 299 9.05 -7.03 13.91
N LEU A 300 7.74 -7.27 13.93
CA LEU A 300 7.03 -8.01 14.99
C LEU A 300 7.27 -9.52 14.95
N GLY A 301 7.99 -10.05 13.95
CA GLY A 301 8.24 -11.49 13.80
C GLY A 301 7.01 -12.29 13.31
N LYS A 302 5.92 -11.63 12.90
CA LYS A 302 4.60 -12.22 12.61
C LYS A 302 4.17 -12.04 11.16
N ILE A 303 5.11 -12.26 10.23
CA ILE A 303 4.86 -12.03 8.80
C ILE A 303 3.81 -12.98 8.20
N ALA A 304 3.74 -14.21 8.70
CA ALA A 304 2.83 -15.26 8.23
C ALA A 304 1.38 -15.09 8.72
N THR A 305 1.13 -14.18 9.64
CA THR A 305 -0.18 -13.90 10.24
C THR A 305 -0.55 -12.43 10.08
N ILE A 306 0.10 -11.50 10.80
CA ILE A 306 -0.14 -10.06 10.70
C ILE A 306 0.11 -9.53 9.27
N GLY A 307 1.14 -10.06 8.58
CA GLY A 307 1.49 -9.65 7.22
C GLY A 307 0.44 -10.01 6.15
N LEU A 308 -0.41 -11.01 6.39
CA LEU A 308 -1.38 -11.49 5.39
C LEU A 308 -2.35 -10.41 4.92
N ALA A 309 -2.88 -9.61 5.84
CA ALA A 309 -3.79 -8.52 5.48
C ALA A 309 -3.13 -7.55 4.49
N ALA A 310 -1.87 -7.17 4.73
CA ALA A 310 -1.12 -6.31 3.82
C ALA A 310 -0.82 -6.98 2.47
N GLY A 311 -0.49 -8.28 2.49
CA GLY A 311 -0.25 -9.09 1.28
C GLY A 311 -1.47 -9.19 0.37
N VAL A 312 -2.67 -9.25 0.94
CA VAL A 312 -3.94 -9.26 0.19
C VAL A 312 -4.37 -7.85 -0.20
N PHE A 313 -4.16 -6.87 0.67
CA PHE A 313 -4.57 -5.49 0.44
C PHE A 313 -3.81 -4.86 -0.74
N GLY A 314 -2.50 -5.10 -0.85
CA GLY A 314 -1.65 -4.55 -1.90
C GLY A 314 -2.19 -4.78 -3.32
N PRO A 315 -2.41 -6.03 -3.76
CA PRO A 315 -3.01 -6.33 -5.07
C PRO A 315 -4.42 -5.74 -5.24
N ILE A 316 -5.28 -5.88 -4.24
CA ILE A 316 -6.68 -5.46 -4.31
C ILE A 316 -6.78 -3.94 -4.48
N MET A 317 -6.06 -3.16 -3.67
CA MET A 317 -6.09 -1.70 -3.76
C MET A 317 -5.60 -1.18 -5.12
N ASN A 318 -4.63 -1.86 -5.74
CA ASN A 318 -4.15 -1.46 -7.06
C ASN A 318 -5.20 -1.69 -8.16
N ILE A 319 -6.00 -2.77 -8.05
CA ILE A 319 -7.12 -3.02 -8.97
C ILE A 319 -8.21 -1.97 -8.78
N THR A 320 -8.72 -1.86 -7.56
CA THR A 320 -9.85 -0.99 -7.23
C THR A 320 -9.50 0.47 -7.45
N GLY A 321 -8.25 0.88 -7.11
CA GLY A 321 -7.74 2.22 -7.38
C GLY A 321 -7.64 2.52 -8.86
N SER A 322 -7.13 1.58 -9.68
CA SER A 322 -7.08 1.71 -11.13
C SER A 322 -8.48 1.80 -11.75
N MET A 323 -9.44 1.00 -11.25
CA MET A 323 -10.84 1.07 -11.69
C MET A 323 -11.45 2.42 -11.37
N LEU A 324 -11.29 2.90 -10.14
CA LEU A 324 -11.81 4.18 -9.68
C LEU A 324 -11.17 5.35 -10.43
N ALA A 325 -9.85 5.32 -10.62
CA ALA A 325 -9.13 6.33 -11.39
C ALA A 325 -9.59 6.36 -12.85
N SER A 326 -9.78 5.20 -13.48
CA SER A 326 -10.29 5.09 -14.85
C SER A 326 -11.73 5.61 -14.98
N TYR A 327 -12.57 5.36 -13.99
CA TYR A 327 -13.93 5.87 -13.93
C TYR A 327 -13.93 7.40 -13.85
N TRP A 328 -13.11 7.99 -12.97
CA TRP A 328 -13.00 9.44 -12.82
C TRP A 328 -12.28 10.12 -13.97
N HIS A 329 -11.35 9.44 -14.63
CA HIS A 329 -10.67 9.97 -15.83
C HIS A 329 -11.64 10.39 -16.92
N LYS A 330 -12.70 9.58 -17.12
CA LYS A 330 -13.76 9.85 -18.12
C LYS A 330 -14.72 10.98 -17.72
N ARG A 331 -14.66 11.43 -16.45
CA ARG A 331 -15.52 12.48 -15.89
C ARG A 331 -14.67 13.63 -15.39
N THR A 332 -14.38 14.58 -16.29
CA THR A 332 -13.59 15.77 -15.92
C THR A 332 -14.29 16.50 -14.76
N PRO A 333 -13.57 16.86 -13.66
CA PRO A 333 -14.14 17.71 -12.63
C PRO A 333 -14.60 19.04 -13.27
N ASN A 334 -15.82 19.46 -12.97
CA ASN A 334 -16.23 20.82 -13.33
C ASN A 334 -15.27 21.77 -12.58
N GLN A 335 -14.41 22.47 -13.31
CA GLN A 335 -13.67 23.57 -12.72
C GLN A 335 -14.71 24.65 -12.37
N PRO A 336 -14.69 25.22 -11.17
CA PRO A 336 -15.45 26.43 -10.91
C PRO A 336 -14.96 27.46 -11.94
N GLN A 337 -15.90 27.99 -12.73
CA GLN A 337 -15.60 29.17 -13.53
C GLN A 337 -15.15 30.25 -12.55
N SER A 338 -13.90 30.67 -12.72
CA SER A 338 -13.27 31.76 -11.98
C SER A 338 -14.01 33.07 -12.15
#